data_22f87d4aba7a3cee9c3685cead8cac7e
#
_entry.id   22f87d4aba7a3cee9c3685cead8cac7e
#
_cell.length_a   1.000
_cell.length_b   1.000
_cell.length_c   1.000
_cell.angle_alpha   90.00
_cell.angle_beta   90.00
_cell.angle_gamma   90.00
#
_symmetry.space_group_name_H-M   'P 1'
#
loop_
_entity.id
_entity.type
_entity.pdbx_description
1 polymer ?
#
loop_
_entity_poly.entity_id
_entity_poly.type
_entity_poly.pdbx_seq_one_letter_code
_entity_poly.pdbx_strand_id
1 'polypeptide(L)'
;MKSYRLIPTMLLGAMTCFHVLTSCSEKYDIQRVEPSLDVQESVTTEPQTERLVMPLKSSYPWFAEASDGWIQLSRYRGQALKSDSIVFACEENPTMDDREGYIEVRLMDQYSQRIKVTQRGRGTLITLPQSLVYFNKQGGEVLIEVQTHLDWQPEVAAKNGFSFTKADKTHLKVAATPNPTGKDRTTEVTIYDKDKKKSATLSVIQKPTDKILFIPLEASQKDLVIKKGEFALDIPVTLNVDYECVPSAKWIKIKSAPPADGKNVQNVLISAEVETNTTGQERNGYIVIKNKGAVTDASDTILITQRGVSQIIYVKPGGNGDGSSWERAFGSIHDAMGAASNNGDMEIWVASGEYQFKSTLTWKAVNVYGGFKGTEDKLHLRNLKNKPVFIGGERKFMAAWNNAGAICWMDGIVFADCDNYTNTDVGCFEIYMNHGFRNCEFRNIRHGKQIFYLQKSKMVNCYIHDLHSKNYIVRGDGSEFYNCTLVSSMSDGWNTNYMSGGSKWFNSIIWAIKRTAGTGYRAFVAGQATVTNSAVHSGIKEKNINFIDCFELNVNNDDANGPKFVNPVVNGDYRLKTGSKCINAGKKTDFQLPYDIMGNPRVVGSAIDLGAFEYDGK
;
A
#
# COMPACT_ATOMS: atom_id res chain seq x y z
N MET A 1 -21.97 -47.56 48.84
CA MET A 1 -22.86 -48.72 49.05
C MET A 1 -23.32 -49.20 47.71
N LYS A 2 -22.83 -50.34 47.34
CA LYS A 2 -23.57 -51.56 46.88
C LYS A 2 -24.54 -51.26 45.68
N SER A 3 -24.54 -51.89 44.60
CA SER A 3 -23.95 -53.14 44.08
C SER A 3 -24.95 -53.76 43.10
N TYR A 4 -24.41 -54.36 42.01
CA TYR A 4 -24.81 -55.59 41.34
C TYR A 4 -26.06 -55.67 40.45
N ARG A 5 -25.83 -56.02 39.17
CA ARG A 5 -26.01 -57.35 38.50
C ARG A 5 -27.43 -57.52 37.93
N LEU A 6 -27.70 -58.18 36.83
CA LEU A 6 -27.21 -59.29 36.02
C LEU A 6 -28.09 -59.41 34.76
N ILE A 7 -27.52 -59.99 33.74
CA ILE A 7 -28.12 -60.50 32.48
C ILE A 7 -29.12 -61.66 32.78
N PRO A 8 -30.11 -61.93 31.91
CA PRO A 8 -29.99 -63.19 31.19
C PRO A 8 -30.38 -63.17 29.70
N THR A 9 -29.72 -64.07 29.00
CA THR A 9 -29.86 -64.72 27.71
C THR A 9 -31.17 -65.46 27.54
N MET A 10 -31.70 -65.55 26.33
CA MET A 10 -32.33 -66.72 25.66
C MET A 10 -32.83 -66.33 24.28
N LEU A 11 -32.40 -66.82 23.24
CA LEU A 11 -32.39 -68.07 22.47
C LEU A 11 -33.62 -68.29 21.58
N LEU A 12 -33.35 -68.44 20.30
CA LEU A 12 -33.97 -69.23 19.23
C LEU A 12 -35.32 -68.86 18.63
N GLY A 13 -35.27 -68.68 17.32
CA GLY A 13 -36.41 -68.78 16.41
C GLY A 13 -35.97 -68.56 14.96
N ALA A 14 -35.54 -69.62 14.32
CA ALA A 14 -35.21 -69.63 12.88
C ALA A 14 -36.48 -69.50 12.05
N MET A 15 -36.51 -68.59 11.09
CA MET A 15 -37.39 -68.65 9.95
C MET A 15 -36.71 -68.12 8.70
N THR A 16 -36.34 -69.01 7.84
CA THR A 16 -35.77 -68.83 6.51
C THR A 16 -36.74 -68.07 5.62
N CYS A 17 -36.28 -66.88 5.15
CA CYS A 17 -36.84 -66.24 3.96
C CYS A 17 -35.70 -65.94 3.01
N PHE A 18 -35.51 -66.75 1.99
CA PHE A 18 -34.63 -66.49 0.87
C PHE A 18 -35.17 -65.27 0.10
N HIS A 19 -34.54 -64.15 0.27
CA HIS A 19 -34.60 -63.02 -0.70
C HIS A 19 -33.24 -62.95 -1.38
N VAL A 20 -33.25 -63.29 -2.65
CA VAL A 20 -32.10 -63.00 -3.55
C VAL A 20 -31.98 -61.51 -3.66
N LEU A 21 -31.09 -60.93 -2.89
CA LEU A 21 -30.57 -59.60 -3.14
C LEU A 21 -29.46 -59.74 -4.17
N THR A 22 -29.78 -59.48 -5.43
CA THR A 22 -28.77 -59.16 -6.44
C THR A 22 -28.12 -57.87 -6.01
N SER A 23 -27.00 -57.98 -5.33
CA SER A 23 -26.08 -56.89 -5.09
C SER A 23 -25.48 -56.46 -6.43
N CYS A 24 -25.98 -55.40 -7.02
CA CYS A 24 -25.23 -54.64 -7.98
C CYS A 24 -24.03 -54.01 -7.23
N SER A 25 -22.94 -54.73 -7.17
CA SER A 25 -21.66 -54.12 -6.87
C SER A 25 -21.18 -53.41 -8.15
N GLU A 26 -21.67 -52.21 -8.39
CA GLU A 26 -20.90 -51.31 -9.20
C GLU A 26 -19.57 -51.10 -8.45
N LYS A 27 -18.55 -51.79 -8.92
CA LYS A 27 -17.17 -51.40 -8.60
C LYS A 27 -16.95 -50.01 -9.18
N TYR A 28 -17.17 -49.00 -8.36
CA TYR A 28 -16.57 -47.72 -8.62
C TYR A 28 -15.06 -47.95 -8.56
N ASP A 29 -14.48 -48.10 -9.73
CA ASP A 29 -13.04 -48.05 -9.90
C ASP A 29 -12.63 -46.59 -9.66
N ILE A 30 -12.45 -46.27 -8.39
CA ILE A 30 -11.92 -44.96 -8.00
C ILE A 30 -10.48 -44.96 -8.51
N GLN A 31 -10.29 -44.48 -9.72
CA GLN A 31 -8.94 -44.23 -10.23
C GLN A 31 -8.26 -43.28 -9.23
N ARG A 32 -7.38 -43.85 -8.45
CA ARG A 32 -6.53 -43.08 -7.54
C ARG A 32 -5.65 -42.21 -8.41
N VAL A 33 -5.97 -40.92 -8.45
CA VAL A 33 -5.10 -39.94 -9.12
C VAL A 33 -3.82 -39.86 -8.30
N GLU A 34 -2.69 -40.19 -8.92
CA GLU A 34 -1.40 -40.03 -8.26
C GLU A 34 -1.15 -38.55 -7.92
N PRO A 35 -0.64 -38.27 -6.72
CA PRO A 35 -0.30 -36.90 -6.35
C PRO A 35 0.71 -36.31 -7.32
N SER A 36 0.37 -35.22 -7.95
CA SER A 36 1.28 -34.47 -8.84
C SER A 36 1.20 -33.00 -8.57
N LEU A 37 2.34 -32.37 -8.57
CA LEU A 37 2.52 -30.94 -8.40
C LEU A 37 3.53 -30.46 -9.45
N ASP A 38 3.09 -29.57 -10.33
CA ASP A 38 3.92 -28.91 -11.32
C ASP A 38 4.07 -27.45 -10.87
N VAL A 39 5.23 -27.13 -10.33
CA VAL A 39 5.60 -25.80 -9.85
C VAL A 39 7.10 -25.59 -10.05
N GLN A 40 7.50 -24.36 -10.25
CA GLN A 40 8.90 -23.98 -10.41
C GLN A 40 9.71 -24.34 -9.16
N GLU A 41 10.91 -24.91 -9.35
CA GLU A 41 11.76 -25.40 -8.25
C GLU A 41 12.49 -24.25 -7.51
N SER A 42 12.71 -23.13 -8.17
CA SER A 42 13.40 -21.98 -7.56
C SER A 42 12.96 -20.67 -8.16
N VAL A 43 13.08 -19.59 -7.37
CA VAL A 43 12.86 -18.22 -7.79
C VAL A 43 13.94 -17.32 -7.19
N THR A 44 14.40 -16.35 -7.98
CA THR A 44 15.30 -15.30 -7.50
C THR A 44 14.56 -13.97 -7.56
N THR A 45 14.65 -13.20 -6.47
CA THR A 45 14.00 -11.89 -6.35
C THR A 45 15.04 -10.79 -6.12
N GLU A 46 14.68 -9.56 -6.42
CA GLU A 46 15.49 -8.39 -6.14
C GLU A 46 15.44 -8.04 -4.63
N PRO A 47 16.33 -7.17 -4.12
CA PRO A 47 16.39 -6.82 -2.69
C PRO A 47 15.13 -6.13 -2.16
N GLN A 48 14.40 -5.41 -3.04
CA GLN A 48 13.19 -4.69 -2.67
C GLN A 48 12.00 -5.64 -2.50
N THR A 49 11.02 -5.20 -1.72
CA THR A 49 9.75 -5.92 -1.59
C THR A 49 9.01 -5.90 -2.92
N GLU A 50 8.74 -7.07 -3.46
CA GLU A 50 8.01 -7.25 -4.71
C GLU A 50 6.96 -8.34 -4.54
N ARG A 51 5.76 -8.12 -5.12
CA ARG A 51 4.72 -9.14 -5.16
C ARG A 51 4.98 -10.10 -6.31
N LEU A 52 5.11 -11.36 -5.99
CA LEU A 52 5.40 -12.43 -6.93
C LEU A 52 4.19 -13.37 -7.06
N VAL A 53 3.92 -13.79 -8.28
CA VAL A 53 2.89 -14.78 -8.59
C VAL A 53 3.56 -15.96 -9.25
N MET A 54 3.53 -17.11 -8.60
CA MET A 54 4.13 -18.34 -9.09
C MET A 54 3.04 -19.30 -9.53
N PRO A 55 2.89 -19.57 -10.82
CA PRO A 55 1.92 -20.52 -11.33
C PRO A 55 2.21 -21.93 -10.79
N LEU A 56 1.16 -22.68 -10.52
CA LEU A 56 1.24 -24.10 -10.18
C LEU A 56 0.06 -24.87 -10.76
N LYS A 57 0.25 -26.18 -10.93
CA LYS A 57 -0.82 -27.13 -11.22
C LYS A 57 -0.74 -28.26 -10.21
N SER A 58 -1.86 -28.68 -9.68
CA SER A 58 -1.92 -29.74 -8.68
C SER A 58 -3.08 -30.70 -8.93
N SER A 59 -2.85 -31.98 -8.68
CA SER A 59 -3.90 -33.00 -8.76
C SER A 59 -4.80 -33.04 -7.52
N TYR A 60 -4.38 -32.40 -6.42
CA TYR A 60 -5.10 -32.29 -5.15
C TYR A 60 -5.10 -30.87 -4.61
N PRO A 61 -5.99 -30.56 -3.66
CA PRO A 61 -5.89 -29.28 -2.91
C PRO A 61 -4.50 -29.14 -2.30
N TRP A 62 -3.96 -27.94 -2.37
CA TRP A 62 -2.60 -27.65 -1.95
C TRP A 62 -2.55 -26.58 -0.86
N PHE A 63 -1.48 -26.64 -0.07
CA PHE A 63 -1.16 -25.68 0.96
C PHE A 63 0.34 -25.35 0.91
N ALA A 64 0.71 -24.11 1.12
CA ALA A 64 2.09 -23.67 1.11
C ALA A 64 2.49 -22.98 2.42
N GLU A 65 3.70 -23.24 2.88
CA GLU A 65 4.32 -22.61 4.04
C GLU A 65 5.69 -22.04 3.66
N ALA A 66 6.03 -20.88 4.21
CA ALA A 66 7.35 -20.29 4.06
C ALA A 66 8.26 -20.69 5.22
N SER A 67 9.56 -20.93 4.92
CA SER A 67 10.56 -21.27 5.94
C SER A 67 10.92 -20.10 6.84
N ASP A 68 10.77 -18.87 6.34
CA ASP A 68 11.30 -17.66 6.95
C ASP A 68 10.26 -16.54 6.93
N GLY A 69 10.25 -15.73 7.97
CA GLY A 69 9.29 -14.63 8.13
C GLY A 69 9.44 -13.51 7.09
N TRP A 70 10.56 -13.44 6.37
CA TRP A 70 10.74 -12.49 5.28
C TRP A 70 10.07 -12.91 3.96
N ILE A 71 9.60 -14.15 3.84
CA ILE A 71 8.77 -14.64 2.73
C ILE A 71 7.32 -14.65 3.19
N GLN A 72 6.54 -13.70 2.72
CA GLN A 72 5.16 -13.51 3.14
C GLN A 72 4.18 -14.00 2.08
N LEU A 73 3.51 -15.11 2.37
CA LEU A 73 2.51 -15.71 1.50
C LEU A 73 1.18 -14.97 1.64
N SER A 74 0.63 -14.48 0.53
CA SER A 74 -0.71 -13.87 0.48
C SER A 74 -1.74 -14.79 -0.18
N ARG A 75 -1.32 -15.77 -0.97
CA ARG A 75 -2.11 -16.90 -1.43
C ARG A 75 -1.31 -18.18 -1.24
N TYR A 76 -1.67 -18.94 -0.24
CA TYR A 76 -0.92 -20.10 0.24
C TYR A 76 -1.72 -21.41 0.24
N ARG A 77 -2.92 -21.41 -0.34
CA ARG A 77 -3.77 -22.61 -0.47
C ARG A 77 -4.70 -22.49 -1.67
N GLY A 78 -5.06 -23.60 -2.24
CA GLY A 78 -6.00 -23.69 -3.35
C GLY A 78 -6.58 -25.08 -3.53
N GLN A 79 -7.49 -25.20 -4.47
CA GLN A 79 -8.13 -26.45 -4.85
C GLN A 79 -7.29 -27.18 -5.91
N ALA A 80 -7.61 -28.46 -6.15
CA ALA A 80 -7.08 -29.21 -7.28
C ALA A 80 -7.54 -28.56 -8.60
N LEU A 81 -6.65 -27.83 -9.28
CA LEU A 81 -6.95 -27.11 -10.51
C LEU A 81 -5.86 -27.33 -11.55
N LYS A 82 -6.26 -27.31 -12.82
CA LYS A 82 -5.31 -27.35 -13.95
C LYS A 82 -4.37 -26.14 -14.00
N SER A 83 -4.74 -25.06 -13.36
CA SER A 83 -3.93 -23.85 -13.23
C SER A 83 -4.34 -23.08 -11.99
N ASP A 84 -3.38 -22.81 -11.11
CA ASP A 84 -3.50 -22.03 -9.89
C ASP A 84 -2.19 -21.24 -9.66
N SER A 85 -2.05 -20.54 -8.56
CA SER A 85 -0.83 -19.80 -8.25
C SER A 85 -0.62 -19.60 -6.76
N ILE A 86 0.63 -19.69 -6.32
CA ILE A 86 1.10 -19.16 -5.05
C ILE A 86 1.36 -17.67 -5.25
N VAL A 87 0.92 -16.84 -4.31
CA VAL A 87 1.21 -15.42 -4.31
C VAL A 87 1.94 -15.07 -3.02
N PHE A 88 3.12 -14.47 -3.16
CA PHE A 88 3.93 -14.10 -2.03
C PHE A 88 4.67 -12.78 -2.29
N ALA A 89 5.19 -12.19 -1.23
CA ALA A 89 6.11 -11.07 -1.28
C ALA A 89 7.32 -11.39 -0.38
N CYS A 90 8.50 -10.92 -0.78
CA CYS A 90 9.66 -10.95 0.11
C CYS A 90 9.76 -9.60 0.80
N GLU A 91 10.00 -9.57 2.12
CA GLU A 91 10.41 -8.34 2.80
C GLU A 91 11.73 -7.84 2.21
N GLU A 92 11.96 -6.53 2.28
CA GLU A 92 13.22 -5.95 1.82
C GLU A 92 14.42 -6.65 2.48
N ASN A 93 15.43 -7.03 1.67
CA ASN A 93 16.71 -7.51 2.19
C ASN A 93 17.62 -6.29 2.46
N PRO A 94 17.80 -5.88 3.72
CA PRO A 94 18.61 -4.71 4.06
C PRO A 94 20.12 -4.97 4.00
N THR A 95 20.54 -6.24 3.83
CA THR A 95 21.95 -6.61 3.83
C THR A 95 22.58 -6.44 2.46
N MET A 96 23.90 -6.40 2.40
CA MET A 96 24.64 -6.36 1.13
C MET A 96 24.63 -7.71 0.42
N ASP A 97 24.42 -8.82 1.14
CA ASP A 97 24.53 -10.18 0.64
C ASP A 97 23.17 -10.81 0.37
N ASP A 98 23.15 -11.79 -0.54
CA ASP A 98 21.96 -12.59 -0.86
C ASP A 98 21.52 -13.41 0.36
N ARG A 99 20.20 -13.63 0.49
CA ARG A 99 19.64 -14.56 1.47
C ARG A 99 18.78 -15.62 0.81
N GLU A 100 18.68 -16.77 1.46
CA GLU A 100 17.97 -17.92 0.94
C GLU A 100 16.92 -18.40 1.95
N GLY A 101 15.81 -18.85 1.43
CA GLY A 101 14.72 -19.51 2.14
C GLY A 101 13.98 -20.43 1.18
N TYR A 102 12.87 -21.01 1.62
CA TYR A 102 12.06 -21.86 0.75
C TYR A 102 10.56 -21.71 1.05
N ILE A 103 9.76 -22.05 0.05
CA ILE A 103 8.31 -22.27 0.17
C ILE A 103 8.06 -23.75 0.01
N GLU A 104 7.52 -24.40 1.03
CA GLU A 104 7.14 -25.80 0.96
C GLU A 104 5.67 -25.89 0.56
N VAL A 105 5.40 -26.54 -0.57
CA VAL A 105 4.03 -26.80 -1.07
C VAL A 105 3.68 -28.24 -0.78
N ARG A 106 2.57 -28.47 -0.10
CA ARG A 106 2.08 -29.79 0.29
C ARG A 106 0.75 -30.12 -0.39
N LEU A 107 0.65 -31.33 -0.90
CA LEU A 107 -0.60 -31.94 -1.34
C LEU A 107 -0.96 -33.05 -0.35
N MET A 108 -2.03 -32.87 0.42
CA MET A 108 -2.36 -33.80 1.50
C MET A 108 -1.14 -34.04 2.43
N ASP A 109 -1.16 -35.03 3.29
CA ASP A 109 -0.08 -35.26 4.27
C ASP A 109 1.13 -36.04 3.72
N GLN A 110 1.14 -36.38 2.43
CA GLN A 110 2.08 -37.36 1.90
C GLN A 110 2.96 -36.90 0.75
N TYR A 111 2.73 -35.72 0.17
CA TYR A 111 3.50 -35.23 -0.96
C TYR A 111 3.83 -33.75 -0.75
N SER A 112 5.12 -33.42 -0.78
CA SER A 112 5.55 -32.03 -0.72
C SER A 112 6.68 -31.74 -1.71
N GLN A 113 6.76 -30.47 -2.13
CA GLN A 113 7.84 -29.95 -2.95
C GLN A 113 8.30 -28.62 -2.36
N ARG A 114 9.61 -28.43 -2.29
CA ARG A 114 10.22 -27.19 -1.85
C ARG A 114 10.65 -26.35 -3.03
N ILE A 115 10.31 -25.08 -2.96
CA ILE A 115 10.69 -24.06 -3.92
C ILE A 115 11.74 -23.19 -3.25
N LYS A 116 12.95 -23.19 -3.77
CA LYS A 116 14.03 -22.34 -3.27
C LYS A 116 13.74 -20.89 -3.61
N VAL A 117 13.76 -20.00 -2.61
CA VAL A 117 13.64 -18.56 -2.79
C VAL A 117 14.99 -17.92 -2.45
N THR A 118 15.65 -17.35 -3.44
CA THR A 118 16.87 -16.57 -3.25
C THR A 118 16.52 -15.10 -3.41
N GLN A 119 16.71 -14.30 -2.37
CA GLN A 119 16.56 -12.85 -2.47
C GLN A 119 17.94 -12.19 -2.48
N ARG A 120 18.18 -11.40 -3.50
CA ARG A 120 19.45 -10.68 -3.66
C ARG A 120 19.66 -9.67 -2.54
N GLY A 121 20.91 -9.44 -2.20
CA GLY A 121 21.32 -8.39 -1.29
C GLY A 121 21.40 -7.03 -1.97
N ARG A 122 21.42 -5.95 -1.18
CA ARG A 122 21.60 -4.58 -1.69
C ARG A 122 22.92 -4.38 -2.43
N GLY A 123 23.94 -5.21 -2.19
CA GLY A 123 25.19 -5.18 -2.92
C GLY A 123 25.05 -5.40 -4.43
N THR A 124 23.96 -6.00 -4.88
CA THR A 124 23.62 -6.13 -6.30
C THR A 124 22.94 -4.88 -6.89
N LEU A 125 22.70 -3.87 -6.09
CA LEU A 125 22.20 -2.55 -6.48
C LEU A 125 23.31 -1.51 -6.33
N ILE A 126 23.07 -0.31 -6.84
CA ILE A 126 23.80 0.89 -6.49
C ILE A 126 22.91 1.73 -5.59
N THR A 127 23.36 2.00 -4.38
CA THR A 127 22.59 2.79 -3.41
C THR A 127 23.40 3.98 -2.92
N LEU A 128 22.76 5.13 -2.83
CA LEU A 128 23.31 6.35 -2.26
C LEU A 128 22.59 6.61 -0.94
N PRO A 129 23.26 6.54 0.22
CA PRO A 129 22.67 6.97 1.50
C PRO A 129 22.21 8.43 1.48
N GLN A 130 22.91 9.24 0.69
CA GLN A 130 22.57 10.62 0.42
C GLN A 130 22.36 10.82 -1.08
N SER A 131 21.13 11.09 -1.50
CA SER A 131 20.77 11.31 -2.92
C SER A 131 20.70 12.79 -3.30
N LEU A 132 20.95 13.72 -2.36
CA LEU A 132 20.89 15.14 -2.59
C LEU A 132 22.02 15.86 -1.83
N VAL A 133 22.76 16.73 -2.53
CA VAL A 133 23.88 17.49 -2.01
C VAL A 133 23.69 18.98 -2.27
N TYR A 134 23.99 19.78 -1.27
CA TYR A 134 23.96 21.24 -1.37
C TYR A 134 25.35 21.85 -1.25
N PHE A 135 25.61 22.87 -2.07
CA PHE A 135 26.73 23.77 -1.93
C PHE A 135 26.25 25.19 -1.69
N ASN A 136 27.02 25.99 -0.94
CA ASN A 136 26.81 27.44 -0.86
C ASN A 136 27.38 28.12 -2.11
N LYS A 137 27.29 29.45 -2.15
CA LYS A 137 27.79 30.26 -3.26
C LYS A 137 29.27 30.01 -3.60
N GLN A 138 30.11 29.74 -2.62
CA GLN A 138 31.54 29.53 -2.83
C GLN A 138 31.88 28.17 -3.44
N GLY A 139 30.98 27.22 -3.33
CA GLY A 139 31.22 25.84 -3.78
C GLY A 139 32.08 25.06 -2.79
N GLY A 140 32.97 24.21 -3.33
CA GLY A 140 33.84 23.33 -2.54
C GLY A 140 33.77 21.89 -3.01
N GLU A 141 34.16 20.97 -2.14
CA GLU A 141 34.20 19.52 -2.44
C GLU A 141 33.52 18.70 -1.35
N VAL A 142 32.87 17.62 -1.75
CA VAL A 142 32.26 16.64 -0.84
C VAL A 142 32.47 15.21 -1.37
N LEU A 143 32.63 14.26 -0.46
CA LEU A 143 32.66 12.83 -0.78
C LEU A 143 31.29 12.23 -0.47
N ILE A 144 30.69 11.56 -1.44
CA ILE A 144 29.41 10.86 -1.34
C ILE A 144 29.66 9.38 -1.31
N GLU A 145 29.16 8.72 -0.30
CA GLU A 145 29.24 7.26 -0.19
C GLU A 145 28.38 6.58 -1.27
N VAL A 146 28.96 5.57 -1.92
CA VAL A 146 28.31 4.71 -2.91
C VAL A 146 28.33 3.29 -2.37
N GLN A 147 27.19 2.77 -2.01
CA GLN A 147 27.02 1.43 -1.46
C GLN A 147 26.67 0.46 -2.58
N THR A 148 27.62 -0.39 -2.93
CA THR A 148 27.46 -1.44 -3.95
C THR A 148 28.66 -2.40 -3.95
N HIS A 149 28.45 -3.65 -4.40
CA HIS A 149 29.53 -4.58 -4.76
C HIS A 149 29.91 -4.50 -6.24
N LEU A 150 29.14 -3.74 -7.03
CA LEU A 150 29.35 -3.59 -8.47
C LEU A 150 30.50 -2.61 -8.77
N ASP A 151 31.16 -2.79 -9.89
CA ASP A 151 32.03 -1.74 -10.43
C ASP A 151 31.15 -0.67 -11.11
N TRP A 152 31.36 0.58 -10.74
CA TRP A 152 30.47 1.68 -11.11
C TRP A 152 31.24 2.88 -11.68
N GLN A 153 30.51 3.72 -12.44
CA GLN A 153 31.01 4.97 -13.02
C GLN A 153 29.96 6.06 -12.97
N PRO A 154 30.35 7.35 -12.75
CA PRO A 154 29.44 8.48 -12.84
C PRO A 154 29.26 8.95 -14.28
N GLU A 155 28.02 9.28 -14.67
CA GLU A 155 27.69 9.91 -15.94
C GLU A 155 26.86 11.18 -15.70
N VAL A 156 27.21 12.27 -16.36
CA VAL A 156 26.62 13.59 -16.16
C VAL A 156 26.16 14.19 -17.48
N ALA A 157 24.89 14.57 -17.55
CA ALA A 157 24.34 15.20 -18.77
C ALA A 157 24.86 16.62 -19.00
N ALA A 158 24.99 17.41 -17.92
CA ALA A 158 25.49 18.80 -18.00
C ALA A 158 26.28 19.14 -16.74
N LYS A 159 27.50 19.64 -16.91
CA LYS A 159 28.38 19.94 -15.76
C LYS A 159 27.99 21.17 -14.97
N ASN A 160 27.47 22.21 -15.59
CA ASN A 160 26.98 23.45 -14.94
C ASN A 160 27.86 24.01 -13.80
N GLY A 161 29.21 23.90 -13.94
CA GLY A 161 30.13 24.32 -12.88
C GLY A 161 30.39 23.26 -11.80
N PHE A 162 29.93 22.04 -11.98
CA PHE A 162 30.22 20.89 -11.12
C PHE A 162 31.19 19.93 -11.80
N SER A 163 31.92 19.16 -10.99
CA SER A 163 32.71 18.03 -11.45
C SER A 163 32.48 16.81 -10.58
N PHE A 164 32.56 15.64 -11.21
CA PHE A 164 32.27 14.35 -10.59
C PHE A 164 33.38 13.39 -10.93
N THR A 165 34.01 12.80 -9.91
CA THR A 165 35.10 11.83 -10.09
C THR A 165 34.95 10.70 -9.09
N LYS A 166 35.12 9.47 -9.54
CA LYS A 166 35.22 8.31 -8.66
C LYS A 166 36.48 8.44 -7.83
N ALA A 167 36.35 8.73 -6.55
CA ALA A 167 37.49 8.91 -5.64
C ALA A 167 38.11 7.54 -5.28
N ASP A 168 37.29 6.55 -5.01
CA ASP A 168 37.62 5.17 -4.73
C ASP A 168 36.45 4.23 -5.06
N LYS A 169 36.50 2.98 -4.58
CA LYS A 169 35.42 1.99 -4.84
C LYS A 169 34.07 2.36 -4.20
N THR A 170 34.10 3.15 -3.15
CA THR A 170 32.93 3.45 -2.30
C THR A 170 32.60 4.94 -2.23
N HIS A 171 33.36 5.81 -2.93
CA HIS A 171 33.11 7.25 -2.87
C HIS A 171 33.14 7.93 -4.23
N LEU A 172 32.10 8.74 -4.45
CA LEU A 172 32.04 9.74 -5.51
C LEU A 172 32.48 11.09 -4.94
N LYS A 173 33.50 11.72 -5.51
CA LYS A 173 33.88 13.09 -5.23
C LYS A 173 33.05 14.03 -6.10
N VAL A 174 32.35 14.94 -5.48
CA VAL A 174 31.58 16.03 -6.12
C VAL A 174 32.25 17.34 -5.77
N ALA A 175 32.57 18.15 -6.79
CA ALA A 175 33.11 19.49 -6.57
C ALA A 175 32.30 20.54 -7.33
N ALA A 176 32.14 21.71 -6.73
CA ALA A 176 31.45 22.86 -7.27
C ALA A 176 32.35 24.09 -7.31
N THR A 177 32.40 24.78 -8.45
CA THR A 177 33.04 26.10 -8.57
C THR A 177 32.11 27.20 -8.00
N PRO A 178 32.62 28.41 -7.67
CA PRO A 178 31.77 29.52 -7.21
C PRO A 178 30.58 29.79 -8.12
N ASN A 179 29.43 30.13 -7.54
CA ASN A 179 28.19 30.46 -8.26
C ASN A 179 27.97 31.98 -8.33
N PRO A 180 28.34 32.67 -9.41
CA PRO A 180 28.13 34.11 -9.55
C PRO A 180 26.76 34.48 -10.12
N THR A 181 25.89 33.51 -10.44
CA THR A 181 24.69 33.70 -11.27
C THR A 181 23.53 34.39 -10.54
N GLY A 182 23.55 34.45 -9.22
CA GLY A 182 22.43 34.95 -8.42
C GLY A 182 21.22 34.01 -8.38
N LYS A 183 21.34 32.84 -8.98
CA LYS A 183 20.28 31.81 -9.02
C LYS A 183 20.84 30.46 -8.60
N ASP A 184 19.97 29.55 -8.19
CA ASP A 184 20.36 28.15 -7.95
C ASP A 184 20.96 27.54 -9.22
N ARG A 185 22.08 26.83 -9.08
CA ARG A 185 22.60 25.91 -10.10
C ARG A 185 22.28 24.49 -9.70
N THR A 186 21.75 23.73 -10.62
CA THR A 186 21.37 22.35 -10.38
C THR A 186 21.95 21.43 -11.44
N THR A 187 22.26 20.20 -11.05
CA THR A 187 22.60 19.13 -11.97
C THR A 187 22.31 17.79 -11.33
N GLU A 188 22.29 16.76 -12.15
CA GLU A 188 22.18 15.39 -11.69
C GLU A 188 23.34 14.58 -12.24
N VAL A 189 23.86 13.68 -11.42
CA VAL A 189 24.81 12.67 -11.83
C VAL A 189 24.21 11.30 -11.61
N THR A 190 24.21 10.49 -12.63
CA THR A 190 23.79 9.09 -12.53
C THR A 190 25.00 8.20 -12.43
N ILE A 191 25.00 7.35 -11.44
CA ILE A 191 26.04 6.35 -11.18
C ILE A 191 25.52 5.04 -11.76
N TYR A 192 26.24 4.46 -12.70
CA TYR A 192 25.87 3.21 -13.38
C TYR A 192 26.87 2.09 -13.06
N ASP A 193 26.39 0.85 -13.07
CA ASP A 193 27.24 -0.32 -13.22
C ASP A 193 27.81 -0.43 -14.64
N LYS A 194 28.81 -1.28 -14.82
CA LYS A 194 29.51 -1.46 -16.11
C LYS A 194 28.56 -1.71 -17.30
N ASP A 195 27.46 -2.44 -17.06
CA ASP A 195 26.51 -2.84 -18.09
C ASP A 195 25.33 -1.86 -18.21
N LYS A 196 25.29 -0.79 -17.43
CA LYS A 196 24.18 0.18 -17.32
C LYS A 196 22.82 -0.45 -16.96
N LYS A 197 22.84 -1.57 -16.24
CA LYS A 197 21.61 -2.25 -15.79
C LYS A 197 21.14 -1.79 -14.41
N LYS A 198 22.06 -1.29 -13.60
CA LYS A 198 21.77 -0.76 -12.26
C LYS A 198 22.28 0.68 -12.20
N SER A 199 21.52 1.53 -11.54
CA SER A 199 21.88 2.94 -11.40
C SER A 199 21.34 3.56 -10.13
N ALA A 200 21.96 4.64 -9.72
CA ALA A 200 21.45 5.57 -8.70
C ALA A 200 21.76 7.00 -9.14
N THR A 201 20.87 7.92 -8.84
CA THR A 201 21.02 9.33 -9.21
C THR A 201 21.25 10.19 -7.97
N LEU A 202 22.23 11.07 -8.05
CA LEU A 202 22.52 12.10 -7.07
C LEU A 202 22.15 13.46 -7.66
N SER A 203 21.28 14.19 -7.01
CA SER A 203 20.96 15.57 -7.32
C SER A 203 21.94 16.51 -6.59
N VAL A 204 22.42 17.53 -7.28
CA VAL A 204 23.33 18.52 -6.72
C VAL A 204 22.77 19.91 -6.93
N ILE A 205 22.63 20.66 -5.86
CA ILE A 205 22.09 22.02 -5.86
C ILE A 205 23.12 22.97 -5.25
N GLN A 206 23.49 24.02 -5.96
CA GLN A 206 24.30 25.08 -5.41
C GLN A 206 23.49 26.36 -5.28
N LYS A 207 23.39 26.86 -4.05
CA LYS A 207 22.71 28.12 -3.71
C LYS A 207 23.53 29.33 -4.12
N PRO A 208 22.91 30.48 -4.44
CA PRO A 208 23.60 31.71 -4.73
C PRO A 208 23.97 32.51 -3.47
N THR A 209 23.75 31.97 -2.29
CA THR A 209 23.97 32.58 -0.99
C THR A 209 25.12 31.92 -0.24
N ASP A 210 25.84 32.69 0.57
CA ASP A 210 26.91 32.16 1.42
C ASP A 210 26.36 31.45 2.66
N LYS A 211 25.26 31.94 3.21
CA LYS A 211 24.57 31.33 4.35
C LYS A 211 23.48 30.42 3.87
N ILE A 212 23.51 29.19 4.38
CA ILE A 212 22.53 28.14 4.15
C ILE A 212 22.00 27.73 5.52
N LEU A 213 20.68 27.71 5.67
CA LEU A 213 19.96 27.06 6.76
C LEU A 213 18.54 26.77 6.28
N PHE A 214 18.19 25.52 6.17
CA PHE A 214 16.82 25.11 5.87
C PHE A 214 16.58 23.66 6.31
N ILE A 215 15.32 23.32 6.50
CA ILE A 215 14.85 21.97 6.76
C ILE A 215 14.51 21.36 5.40
N PRO A 216 15.20 20.28 4.97
CA PRO A 216 15.00 19.66 3.64
C PRO A 216 13.74 18.77 3.62
N LEU A 217 12.62 19.32 4.04
CA LEU A 217 11.30 18.70 4.04
C LEU A 217 10.33 19.54 3.22
N GLU A 218 9.36 18.91 2.61
CA GLU A 218 8.26 19.59 1.94
C GLU A 218 7.42 20.41 2.94
N ALA A 219 6.75 21.45 2.47
CA ALA A 219 5.98 22.34 3.35
C ALA A 219 4.94 21.58 4.19
N SER A 220 4.27 20.57 3.62
CA SER A 220 3.31 19.70 4.32
C SER A 220 3.94 18.83 5.40
N GLN A 221 5.22 18.50 5.25
CA GLN A 221 5.98 17.73 6.24
C GLN A 221 6.51 18.61 7.39
N LYS A 222 6.53 19.91 7.20
CA LYS A 222 6.87 20.91 8.23
C LYS A 222 5.66 21.32 9.07
N ASP A 223 4.46 20.94 8.69
CA ASP A 223 3.22 21.16 9.43
C ASP A 223 2.75 19.83 10.02
N LEU A 224 3.19 19.56 11.23
CA LEU A 224 2.99 18.29 11.90
C LEU A 224 1.69 18.28 12.71
N VAL A 225 0.82 17.35 12.43
CA VAL A 225 -0.33 17.04 13.29
C VAL A 225 -0.02 15.76 14.07
N ILE A 226 0.22 15.89 15.36
CA ILE A 226 0.58 14.79 16.24
C ILE A 226 -0.52 14.51 17.27
N LYS A 227 -0.51 13.30 17.84
CA LYS A 227 -1.47 12.87 18.86
C LYS A 227 -1.08 13.37 20.24
N LYS A 228 -1.93 13.11 21.21
CA LYS A 228 -1.83 13.51 22.60
C LYS A 228 -0.54 13.10 23.32
N GLY A 229 -0.02 11.89 23.06
CA GLY A 229 1.11 11.31 23.78
C GLY A 229 2.43 12.07 23.58
N GLU A 230 3.45 11.67 24.31
CA GLU A 230 4.82 12.06 24.03
C GLU A 230 5.18 11.73 22.59
N PHE A 231 5.90 12.63 21.96
CA PHE A 231 6.31 12.49 20.56
C PHE A 231 7.76 12.90 20.40
N ALA A 232 8.63 11.98 20.02
CA ALA A 232 9.99 12.29 19.63
C ALA A 232 10.00 12.76 18.17
N LEU A 233 10.68 13.87 17.92
CA LEU A 233 10.77 14.52 16.63
C LEU A 233 12.23 14.66 16.23
N ASP A 234 12.59 14.07 15.11
CA ASP A 234 13.90 14.23 14.49
C ASP A 234 13.78 15.17 13.28
N ILE A 235 14.47 16.30 13.35
CA ILE A 235 14.42 17.35 12.35
C ILE A 235 15.75 17.37 11.60
N PRO A 236 15.79 16.91 10.34
CA PRO A 236 16.97 17.08 9.51
C PRO A 236 17.13 18.56 9.13
N VAL A 237 18.34 19.08 9.23
CA VAL A 237 18.66 20.47 8.86
C VAL A 237 19.91 20.49 8.02
N THR A 238 19.86 21.20 6.91
CA THR A 238 21.01 21.50 6.06
C THR A 238 21.47 22.92 6.35
N LEU A 239 22.72 23.08 6.76
CA LEU A 239 23.23 24.38 7.17
C LEU A 239 24.76 24.49 7.04
N ASN A 240 25.26 25.74 6.97
CA ASN A 240 26.68 26.08 7.07
C ASN A 240 26.92 27.28 8.01
N VAL A 241 26.03 27.47 8.95
CA VAL A 241 26.07 28.55 9.94
C VAL A 241 25.97 27.99 11.34
N ASP A 242 26.53 28.72 12.33
CA ASP A 242 26.21 28.43 13.72
C ASP A 242 24.75 28.77 13.99
N TYR A 243 24.02 27.94 14.71
CA TYR A 243 22.58 28.04 14.81
C TYR A 243 22.05 27.84 16.23
N GLU A 244 20.81 28.22 16.44
CA GLU A 244 20.02 27.93 17.64
C GLU A 244 18.63 27.43 17.29
N CYS A 245 18.05 26.60 18.17
CA CYS A 245 16.70 26.08 18.09
C CYS A 245 15.83 26.76 19.14
N VAL A 246 14.76 27.43 18.72
CA VAL A 246 13.87 28.21 19.60
C VAL A 246 12.48 27.59 19.58
N PRO A 247 12.12 26.77 20.58
CA PRO A 247 10.76 26.27 20.72
C PRO A 247 9.83 27.39 21.21
N SER A 248 8.61 27.46 20.67
CA SER A 248 7.59 28.45 21.02
C SER A 248 6.89 28.18 22.33
N ALA A 249 7.00 26.98 22.89
CA ALA A 249 6.25 26.57 24.06
C ALA A 249 7.07 25.62 24.95
N LYS A 250 6.81 25.65 26.26
CA LYS A 250 7.53 24.83 27.25
C LYS A 250 7.34 23.31 27.07
N TRP A 251 6.28 22.90 26.42
CA TRP A 251 5.97 21.50 26.16
C TRP A 251 6.71 20.94 24.91
N ILE A 252 7.52 21.77 24.23
CA ILE A 252 8.44 21.36 23.16
C ILE A 252 9.85 21.50 23.71
N LYS A 253 10.58 20.40 23.80
CA LYS A 253 11.93 20.36 24.37
C LYS A 253 12.96 19.94 23.33
N ILE A 254 14.01 20.72 23.14
CA ILE A 254 15.15 20.31 22.32
C ILE A 254 16.00 19.34 23.16
N LYS A 255 16.16 18.11 22.70
CA LYS A 255 16.95 17.07 23.38
C LYS A 255 18.40 17.07 22.90
N SER A 256 18.61 17.27 21.61
CA SER A 256 19.94 17.33 21.00
C SER A 256 19.93 18.29 19.81
N ALA A 257 20.93 19.15 19.77
CA ALA A 257 21.22 20.05 18.66
C ALA A 257 22.74 19.99 18.41
N PRO A 258 23.22 19.10 17.52
CA PRO A 258 24.64 18.92 17.25
C PRO A 258 25.28 20.22 16.79
N PRO A 259 26.54 20.53 17.23
CA PRO A 259 27.20 21.75 16.80
C PRO A 259 27.48 21.72 15.30
N ALA A 260 27.43 22.90 14.68
CA ALA A 260 27.84 23.11 13.30
C ALA A 260 29.20 23.83 13.25
N ASP A 261 30.00 23.54 12.21
CA ASP A 261 31.32 24.21 12.04
C ASP A 261 31.22 25.67 11.56
N GLY A 262 30.02 26.06 11.16
CA GLY A 262 29.73 27.45 10.68
C GLY A 262 30.39 27.79 9.35
N LYS A 263 30.96 26.84 8.62
CA LYS A 263 31.73 27.08 7.39
C LYS A 263 31.27 26.19 6.23
N ASN A 264 31.29 24.88 6.44
CA ASN A 264 30.93 23.92 5.40
C ASN A 264 29.45 23.60 5.45
N VAL A 265 28.87 23.29 4.29
CA VAL A 265 27.48 22.78 4.25
C VAL A 265 27.47 21.37 4.82
N GLN A 266 26.67 21.17 5.84
CA GLN A 266 26.54 19.88 6.54
C GLN A 266 25.07 19.61 6.85
N ASN A 267 24.75 18.36 7.01
CA ASN A 267 23.45 17.90 7.48
C ASN A 267 23.56 17.53 8.96
N VAL A 268 22.70 18.12 9.78
CA VAL A 268 22.57 17.79 11.20
C VAL A 268 21.18 17.26 11.48
N LEU A 269 21.07 16.40 12.48
CA LEU A 269 19.79 15.89 12.95
C LEU A 269 19.53 16.48 14.33
N ILE A 270 18.51 17.33 14.43
CA ILE A 270 18.07 17.91 15.70
C ILE A 270 17.01 16.99 16.27
N SER A 271 17.19 16.54 17.50
CA SER A 271 16.16 15.76 18.20
C SER A 271 15.41 16.63 19.17
N ALA A 272 14.09 16.61 19.09
CA ALA A 272 13.17 17.28 20.00
C ALA A 272 12.15 16.30 20.57
N GLU A 273 11.55 16.67 21.68
CA GLU A 273 10.49 15.94 22.34
C GLU A 273 9.29 16.85 22.56
N VAL A 274 8.11 16.35 22.24
CA VAL A 274 6.83 17.00 22.52
C VAL A 274 6.16 16.28 23.66
N GLU A 275 5.96 16.96 24.79
CA GLU A 275 5.34 16.38 25.98
C GLU A 275 3.87 16.00 25.75
N THR A 276 3.39 15.02 26.48
CA THR A 276 1.96 14.62 26.45
C THR A 276 1.04 15.81 26.67
N ASN A 277 0.04 15.97 25.83
CA ASN A 277 -0.98 17.00 25.98
C ASN A 277 -2.05 16.53 26.98
N THR A 278 -1.98 17.06 28.19
CA THR A 278 -2.94 16.72 29.27
C THR A 278 -4.17 17.64 29.32
N THR A 279 -4.28 18.60 28.41
CA THR A 279 -5.33 19.62 28.47
C THR A 279 -6.69 19.13 27.95
N GLY A 280 -6.72 18.04 27.21
CA GLY A 280 -7.92 17.57 26.50
C GLY A 280 -8.29 18.43 25.28
N GLN A 281 -7.54 19.51 25.01
CA GLN A 281 -7.74 20.42 23.88
C GLN A 281 -6.52 20.37 22.94
N GLU A 282 -6.74 20.58 21.65
CA GLU A 282 -5.66 20.76 20.68
C GLU A 282 -4.78 21.95 21.08
N ARG A 283 -3.48 21.82 20.91
CA ARG A 283 -2.53 22.92 21.14
C ARG A 283 -1.55 23.04 20.00
N ASN A 284 -1.15 24.28 19.71
CA ASN A 284 -0.25 24.61 18.62
C ASN A 284 1.07 25.16 19.16
N GLY A 285 2.15 24.82 18.49
CA GLY A 285 3.48 25.30 18.76
C GLY A 285 4.37 25.18 17.52
N TYR A 286 5.62 25.63 17.65
CA TYR A 286 6.59 25.53 16.58
C TYR A 286 8.01 25.49 17.13
N ILE A 287 8.95 25.08 16.29
CA ILE A 287 10.39 25.20 16.53
C ILE A 287 10.96 26.05 15.39
N VAL A 288 11.53 27.20 15.72
CA VAL A 288 12.33 28.00 14.78
C VAL A 288 13.78 27.57 14.90
N ILE A 289 14.39 27.22 13.79
CA ILE A 289 15.81 26.97 13.66
C ILE A 289 16.37 28.20 12.92
N LYS A 290 17.31 28.92 13.52
CA LYS A 290 17.84 30.17 12.97
C LYS A 290 19.33 30.30 13.23
N ASN A 291 20.03 31.06 12.37
CA ASN A 291 21.44 31.38 12.62
C ASN A 291 21.60 32.23 13.88
N LYS A 292 22.69 31.98 14.62
CA LYS A 292 23.12 32.85 15.72
C LYS A 292 23.75 34.13 15.16
N GLY A 293 23.62 35.24 15.91
CA GLY A 293 24.24 36.52 15.60
C GLY A 293 23.28 37.70 15.71
N ALA A 294 23.81 38.89 15.52
CA ALA A 294 23.04 40.15 15.63
C ALA A 294 21.98 40.29 14.51
N VAL A 295 22.19 39.64 13.37
CA VAL A 295 21.26 39.62 12.25
C VAL A 295 20.82 38.17 11.99
N THR A 296 19.54 37.92 12.17
CA THR A 296 18.90 36.64 11.81
C THR A 296 18.41 36.74 10.37
N ASP A 297 19.22 36.25 9.43
CA ASP A 297 18.98 36.32 7.98
C ASP A 297 18.79 34.93 7.34
N ALA A 298 18.94 33.87 8.14
CA ALA A 298 18.64 32.50 7.74
C ALA A 298 17.86 31.79 8.84
N SER A 299 16.67 31.33 8.52
CA SER A 299 15.82 30.57 9.45
C SER A 299 14.84 29.66 8.72
N ASP A 300 14.40 28.60 9.40
CA ASP A 300 13.31 27.73 8.96
C ASP A 300 12.50 27.24 10.17
N THR A 301 11.29 26.74 9.96
CA THR A 301 10.34 26.47 11.03
C THR A 301 9.61 25.16 10.82
N ILE A 302 9.48 24.36 11.90
CA ILE A 302 8.54 23.25 11.99
C ILE A 302 7.33 23.71 12.81
N LEU A 303 6.14 23.57 12.24
CA LEU A 303 4.86 23.77 12.93
C LEU A 303 4.40 22.47 13.57
N ILE A 304 3.80 22.54 14.76
CA ILE A 304 3.34 21.39 15.52
C ILE A 304 1.93 21.64 16.03
N THR A 305 0.98 20.86 15.55
CA THR A 305 -0.37 20.78 16.09
C THR A 305 -0.50 19.49 16.88
N GLN A 306 -0.60 19.57 18.20
CA GLN A 306 -0.82 18.39 19.05
C GLN A 306 -2.27 18.27 19.45
N ARG A 307 -2.91 17.16 19.05
CA ARG A 307 -4.31 16.88 19.41
C ARG A 307 -4.47 16.63 20.91
N GLY A 308 -5.70 16.78 21.41
CA GLY A 308 -6.09 16.45 22.77
C GLY A 308 -5.99 14.94 23.03
N VAL A 309 -7.01 14.28 23.50
CA VAL A 309 -6.98 12.83 23.77
C VAL A 309 -7.17 12.05 22.48
N SER A 310 -6.29 11.09 22.11
CA SER A 310 -6.60 10.01 21.18
C SER A 310 -6.03 8.70 21.70
N GLN A 311 -6.89 7.71 21.82
CA GLN A 311 -6.51 6.35 22.15
C GLN A 311 -6.23 5.58 20.86
N ILE A 312 -5.12 4.85 20.81
CA ILE A 312 -4.81 3.90 19.76
C ILE A 312 -5.20 2.51 20.23
N ILE A 313 -5.89 1.78 19.38
CA ILE A 313 -6.21 0.37 19.59
C ILE A 313 -5.38 -0.42 18.58
N TYR A 314 -4.60 -1.38 19.08
CA TYR A 314 -3.68 -2.17 18.27
C TYR A 314 -4.27 -3.52 17.90
N VAL A 315 -4.05 -3.93 16.65
CA VAL A 315 -4.50 -5.22 16.09
C VAL A 315 -3.34 -5.89 15.40
N LYS A 316 -3.04 -7.15 15.72
CA LYS A 316 -2.04 -7.97 15.02
C LYS A 316 -2.47 -9.43 14.92
N PRO A 317 -2.00 -10.20 13.90
CA PRO A 317 -2.32 -11.61 13.81
C PRO A 317 -1.93 -12.37 15.07
N GLY A 318 -2.82 -13.24 15.57
CA GLY A 318 -2.57 -14.02 16.79
C GLY A 318 -2.60 -13.23 18.10
N GLY A 319 -2.95 -11.94 18.05
CA GLY A 319 -3.11 -11.14 19.26
C GLY A 319 -4.28 -11.64 20.12
N ASN A 320 -4.13 -11.55 21.43
CA ASN A 320 -5.13 -11.99 22.43
C ASN A 320 -5.25 -11.03 23.62
N GLY A 321 -4.75 -9.81 23.46
CA GLY A 321 -4.78 -8.77 24.49
C GLY A 321 -6.02 -7.88 24.42
N ASP A 322 -5.91 -6.69 25.04
CA ASP A 322 -6.95 -5.68 25.14
C ASP A 322 -6.80 -4.50 24.16
N GLY A 323 -5.84 -4.59 23.24
CA GLY A 323 -5.57 -3.57 22.25
C GLY A 323 -4.80 -2.34 22.73
N SER A 324 -4.28 -2.33 23.97
CA SER A 324 -3.61 -1.14 24.54
C SER A 324 -2.19 -0.90 24.02
N SER A 325 -1.54 -1.92 23.49
CA SER A 325 -0.21 -1.86 22.86
C SER A 325 -0.06 -2.96 21.82
N TRP A 326 1.06 -2.96 21.08
CA TRP A 326 1.37 -4.05 20.14
C TRP A 326 1.53 -5.41 20.85
N GLU A 327 2.10 -5.44 22.06
CA GLU A 327 2.25 -6.67 22.87
C GLU A 327 0.90 -7.20 23.33
N ARG A 328 -0.04 -6.30 23.58
CA ARG A 328 -1.39 -6.58 24.05
C ARG A 328 -2.44 -6.38 22.96
N ALA A 329 -2.05 -6.45 21.69
CA ALA A 329 -2.94 -6.22 20.56
C ALA A 329 -4.11 -7.22 20.51
N PHE A 330 -5.24 -6.78 20.00
CA PHE A 330 -6.33 -7.68 19.59
C PHE A 330 -5.90 -8.54 18.41
N GLY A 331 -6.44 -9.75 18.32
CA GLY A 331 -6.26 -10.65 17.17
C GLY A 331 -7.28 -10.42 16.04
N SER A 332 -8.27 -9.56 16.26
CA SER A 332 -9.40 -9.37 15.37
C SER A 332 -9.76 -7.88 15.27
N ILE A 333 -10.04 -7.43 14.05
CA ILE A 333 -10.58 -6.09 13.81
C ILE A 333 -11.97 -5.91 14.43
N HIS A 334 -12.75 -6.99 14.59
CA HIS A 334 -14.07 -6.94 15.22
C HIS A 334 -13.97 -6.60 16.71
N ASP A 335 -13.01 -7.19 17.42
CA ASP A 335 -12.78 -6.91 18.85
C ASP A 335 -12.31 -5.46 19.03
N ALA A 336 -11.37 -5.02 18.20
CA ALA A 336 -10.90 -3.64 18.20
C ALA A 336 -12.03 -2.64 17.91
N MET A 337 -12.88 -2.97 16.95
CA MET A 337 -14.05 -2.14 16.61
C MET A 337 -15.08 -2.18 17.72
N GLY A 338 -15.22 -3.31 18.42
CA GLY A 338 -16.05 -3.44 19.64
C GLY A 338 -15.60 -2.49 20.74
N ALA A 339 -14.29 -2.43 21.00
CA ALA A 339 -13.66 -1.58 22.01
C ALA A 339 -13.66 -0.09 21.65
N ALA A 340 -13.75 0.27 20.37
CA ALA A 340 -13.75 1.66 19.92
C ALA A 340 -15.03 2.40 20.29
N SER A 341 -14.89 3.69 20.60
CA SER A 341 -16.03 4.60 20.79
C SER A 341 -16.46 5.25 19.47
N ASN A 342 -17.67 5.83 19.43
CA ASN A 342 -18.25 6.47 18.24
C ASN A 342 -17.98 7.98 18.16
N ASN A 343 -16.95 8.50 18.81
CA ASN A 343 -16.69 9.94 18.91
C ASN A 343 -15.61 10.47 17.95
N GLY A 344 -15.02 9.60 17.13
CA GLY A 344 -13.96 10.00 16.16
C GLY A 344 -12.57 10.26 16.75
N ASP A 345 -12.41 10.12 18.07
CA ASP A 345 -11.12 10.43 18.76
C ASP A 345 -10.18 9.24 18.89
N MET A 346 -10.62 8.07 18.41
CA MET A 346 -9.84 6.86 18.44
C MET A 346 -9.29 6.51 17.07
N GLU A 347 -8.21 5.73 17.09
CA GLU A 347 -7.64 5.10 15.90
C GLU A 347 -7.39 3.64 16.16
N ILE A 348 -7.56 2.83 15.12
CA ILE A 348 -7.19 1.42 15.14
C ILE A 348 -5.99 1.26 14.21
N TRP A 349 -4.90 0.72 14.74
CA TRP A 349 -3.70 0.41 13.98
C TRP A 349 -3.61 -1.09 13.75
N VAL A 350 -3.47 -1.50 12.49
CA VAL A 350 -3.52 -2.90 12.10
C VAL A 350 -2.18 -3.30 11.50
N ALA A 351 -1.51 -4.27 12.13
CA ALA A 351 -0.28 -4.84 11.61
C ALA A 351 -0.55 -5.65 10.33
N SER A 352 0.46 -5.79 9.48
CA SER A 352 0.43 -6.66 8.31
C SER A 352 0.11 -8.10 8.71
N GLY A 353 -0.51 -8.83 7.80
CA GLY A 353 -0.95 -10.20 7.97
C GLY A 353 -2.40 -10.40 7.52
N GLU A 354 -2.91 -11.60 7.67
CA GLU A 354 -4.25 -11.98 7.24
C GLU A 354 -5.24 -12.01 8.40
N TYR A 355 -6.41 -11.47 8.17
CA TYR A 355 -7.50 -11.36 9.14
C TYR A 355 -8.79 -11.92 8.54
N GLN A 356 -9.24 -13.05 9.05
CA GLN A 356 -10.47 -13.71 8.61
C GLN A 356 -11.70 -13.02 9.21
N PHE A 357 -12.64 -12.61 8.37
CA PHE A 357 -13.92 -12.06 8.81
C PHE A 357 -14.88 -13.18 9.18
N LYS A 358 -15.26 -13.23 10.46
CA LYS A 358 -16.24 -14.21 10.97
C LYS A 358 -17.69 -13.68 10.93
N SER A 359 -17.86 -12.39 10.80
CA SER A 359 -19.16 -11.70 10.71
C SER A 359 -19.00 -10.38 9.95
N THR A 360 -20.12 -9.74 9.61
CA THR A 360 -20.10 -8.37 9.07
C THR A 360 -19.55 -7.41 10.12
N LEU A 361 -18.57 -6.58 9.73
CA LEU A 361 -18.03 -5.54 10.59
C LEU A 361 -18.97 -4.34 10.63
N THR A 362 -19.37 -3.90 11.80
CA THR A 362 -19.98 -2.58 11.99
C THR A 362 -18.90 -1.56 12.19
N TRP A 363 -18.61 -0.75 11.16
CA TRP A 363 -17.58 0.28 11.23
C TRP A 363 -18.10 1.50 11.97
N LYS A 364 -17.55 1.77 13.14
CA LYS A 364 -17.82 2.94 13.97
C LYS A 364 -17.09 4.18 13.43
N ALA A 365 -17.38 5.34 13.99
CA ALA A 365 -16.70 6.61 13.68
C ALA A 365 -15.24 6.62 14.17
N VAL A 366 -14.41 5.77 13.61
CA VAL A 366 -13.00 5.60 13.97
C VAL A 366 -12.13 5.42 12.72
N ASN A 367 -10.94 6.03 12.75
CA ASN A 367 -9.95 5.80 11.70
C ASN A 367 -9.26 4.44 11.90
N VAL A 368 -9.07 3.71 10.81
CA VAL A 368 -8.36 2.43 10.78
C VAL A 368 -7.17 2.57 9.83
N TYR A 369 -5.98 2.31 10.32
CA TYR A 369 -4.74 2.40 9.55
C TYR A 369 -4.05 1.06 9.48
N GLY A 370 -3.76 0.59 8.28
CA GLY A 370 -2.92 -0.56 8.01
C GLY A 370 -1.50 -0.18 7.59
N GLY A 371 -0.65 -1.18 7.37
CA GLY A 371 0.72 -0.99 6.91
C GLY A 371 1.77 -1.01 8.02
N PHE A 372 1.43 -1.46 9.21
CA PHE A 372 2.36 -1.60 10.33
C PHE A 372 2.99 -3.00 10.37
N LYS A 373 4.22 -3.09 10.89
CA LYS A 373 4.87 -4.37 11.24
C LYS A 373 4.43 -4.90 12.62
N GLY A 374 3.86 -4.03 13.46
CA GLY A 374 3.45 -4.34 14.82
C GLY A 374 4.47 -3.93 15.89
N THR A 375 5.30 -2.95 15.60
CA THR A 375 6.32 -2.40 16.52
C THR A 375 6.40 -0.88 16.46
N GLU A 376 5.71 -0.25 15.51
CA GLU A 376 5.79 1.19 15.28
C GLU A 376 5.03 1.97 16.37
N ASP A 377 5.63 3.06 16.80
CA ASP A 377 5.05 4.00 17.76
C ASP A 377 4.48 5.27 17.10
N LYS A 378 4.66 5.44 15.79
CA LYS A 378 4.24 6.62 15.03
C LYS A 378 3.50 6.24 13.75
N LEU A 379 2.46 6.98 13.41
CA LEU A 379 1.64 6.71 12.22
C LEU A 379 2.44 6.78 10.91
N HIS A 380 3.41 7.69 10.80
CA HIS A 380 4.20 7.88 9.58
C HIS A 380 5.25 6.79 9.34
N LEU A 381 5.52 5.93 10.33
CA LEU A 381 6.43 4.79 10.18
C LEU A 381 5.78 3.58 9.48
N ARG A 382 4.47 3.62 9.27
CA ARG A 382 3.78 2.57 8.51
C ARG A 382 4.27 2.51 7.07
N ASN A 383 4.30 1.32 6.50
CA ASN A 383 4.66 1.09 5.11
C ASN A 383 3.44 0.61 4.32
N LEU A 384 2.97 1.40 3.36
CA LEU A 384 1.81 1.05 2.54
C LEU A 384 2.05 -0.14 1.58
N LYS A 385 3.27 -0.64 1.49
CA LYS A 385 3.58 -1.90 0.80
C LYS A 385 3.21 -3.13 1.65
N ASN A 386 3.11 -2.97 2.96
CA ASN A 386 2.83 -4.04 3.94
C ASN A 386 1.39 -3.95 4.47
N LYS A 387 0.40 -3.87 3.58
CA LYS A 387 -1.00 -3.76 3.99
C LYS A 387 -1.51 -5.05 4.65
N PRO A 388 -2.31 -4.97 5.73
CA PRO A 388 -3.08 -6.10 6.22
C PRO A 388 -4.11 -6.54 5.19
N VAL A 389 -4.37 -7.84 5.13
CA VAL A 389 -5.34 -8.46 4.23
C VAL A 389 -6.56 -8.91 5.01
N PHE A 390 -7.72 -8.31 4.77
CA PHE A 390 -9.00 -8.70 5.32
C PHE A 390 -9.69 -9.65 4.37
N ILE A 391 -9.94 -10.89 4.81
CA ILE A 391 -10.51 -11.97 4.02
C ILE A 391 -11.98 -12.15 4.39
N GLY A 392 -12.87 -11.95 3.41
CA GLY A 392 -14.32 -11.96 3.62
C GLY A 392 -14.94 -13.35 3.73
N GLY A 393 -14.40 -14.35 3.04
CA GLY A 393 -15.02 -15.67 2.93
C GLY A 393 -16.40 -15.58 2.28
N GLU A 394 -17.43 -16.13 2.93
CA GLU A 394 -18.81 -16.16 2.43
C GLU A 394 -19.69 -15.01 2.98
N ARG A 395 -19.12 -13.96 3.52
CA ARG A 395 -19.87 -12.90 4.21
C ARG A 395 -19.58 -11.53 3.62
N LYS A 396 -20.54 -10.60 3.75
CA LYS A 396 -20.27 -9.20 3.44
C LYS A 396 -19.23 -8.63 4.41
N PHE A 397 -18.40 -7.72 3.94
CA PHE A 397 -17.34 -7.15 4.75
C PHE A 397 -17.88 -6.25 5.84
N MET A 398 -18.64 -5.21 5.48
CA MET A 398 -18.99 -4.21 6.48
C MET A 398 -20.23 -3.39 6.17
N ALA A 399 -20.71 -2.78 7.26
CA ALA A 399 -21.69 -1.71 7.22
C ALA A 399 -21.20 -0.54 8.11
N ALA A 400 -21.41 0.68 7.67
CA ALA A 400 -21.08 1.89 8.40
C ALA A 400 -22.22 2.90 8.32
N TRP A 401 -22.68 3.36 9.46
CA TRP A 401 -23.71 4.40 9.58
C TRP A 401 -23.21 5.46 10.54
N ASN A 402 -22.61 6.51 10.02
CA ASN A 402 -22.17 7.64 10.83
C ASN A 402 -22.91 8.91 10.41
N ASN A 403 -23.33 9.69 11.39
CA ASN A 403 -24.15 10.89 11.17
C ASN A 403 -23.46 12.19 11.59
N ALA A 404 -22.27 12.14 12.14
CA ALA A 404 -21.66 13.34 12.72
C ALA A 404 -20.15 13.40 12.48
N GLY A 405 -19.66 14.58 12.19
CA GLY A 405 -18.25 14.93 12.25
C GLY A 405 -17.46 14.74 10.95
N ALA A 406 -16.15 14.68 11.10
CA ALA A 406 -15.19 14.52 10.01
C ALA A 406 -15.25 13.11 9.41
N ILE A 407 -14.76 12.96 8.19
CA ILE A 407 -14.68 11.65 7.52
C ILE A 407 -13.74 10.74 8.30
N CYS A 408 -14.23 9.54 8.63
CA CYS A 408 -13.43 8.45 9.15
C CYS A 408 -12.87 7.62 8.00
N TRP A 409 -11.63 7.20 8.11
CA TRP A 409 -10.91 6.51 7.03
C TRP A 409 -10.52 5.09 7.41
N MET A 410 -10.71 4.16 6.48
CA MET A 410 -9.90 2.96 6.40
C MET A 410 -8.78 3.21 5.39
N ASP A 411 -7.53 3.08 5.83
CA ASP A 411 -6.35 3.53 5.10
C ASP A 411 -5.27 2.45 5.08
N GLY A 412 -4.88 2.02 3.87
CA GLY A 412 -3.80 1.05 3.69
C GLY A 412 -4.20 -0.38 4.02
N ILE A 413 -5.36 -0.83 3.57
CA ILE A 413 -5.92 -2.17 3.81
C ILE A 413 -6.21 -2.86 2.48
N VAL A 414 -5.99 -4.16 2.41
CA VAL A 414 -6.45 -5.04 1.32
C VAL A 414 -7.71 -5.77 1.76
N PHE A 415 -8.78 -5.66 1.00
CA PHE A 415 -10.00 -6.46 1.15
C PHE A 415 -10.02 -7.50 0.05
N ALA A 416 -10.04 -8.77 0.42
CA ALA A 416 -9.85 -9.85 -0.53
C ALA A 416 -10.72 -11.08 -0.24
N ASP A 417 -10.85 -11.92 -1.27
CA ASP A 417 -11.35 -13.30 -1.16
C ASP A 417 -12.71 -13.39 -0.44
N CYS A 418 -13.69 -12.69 -1.00
CA CYS A 418 -15.07 -12.73 -0.54
C CYS A 418 -15.95 -13.34 -1.63
N ASP A 419 -16.57 -14.48 -1.36
CA ASP A 419 -17.60 -15.06 -2.23
C ASP A 419 -18.95 -15.11 -1.54
N ASN A 420 -19.69 -14.03 -1.64
CA ASN A 420 -21.03 -13.87 -1.13
C ASN A 420 -22.07 -13.74 -2.27
N TYR A 421 -21.87 -14.52 -3.33
CA TYR A 421 -22.63 -14.40 -4.57
C TYR A 421 -24.10 -14.83 -4.47
N THR A 422 -24.46 -15.62 -3.49
CA THR A 422 -25.85 -16.02 -3.20
C THR A 422 -26.60 -14.99 -2.37
N ASN A 423 -25.91 -14.08 -1.70
CA ASN A 423 -26.52 -13.09 -0.83
C ASN A 423 -27.13 -11.94 -1.64
N THR A 424 -28.34 -11.55 -1.30
CA THR A 424 -29.11 -10.45 -1.92
C THR A 424 -29.20 -9.22 -1.02
N ASP A 425 -28.44 -9.15 0.05
CA ASP A 425 -28.32 -7.95 0.89
C ASP A 425 -27.89 -6.73 0.06
N VAL A 426 -28.02 -5.54 0.63
CA VAL A 426 -27.83 -4.27 -0.09
C VAL A 426 -26.44 -4.18 -0.75
N GLY A 427 -25.37 -4.58 -0.07
CA GLY A 427 -24.02 -4.58 -0.63
C GLY A 427 -23.00 -5.32 0.21
N CYS A 428 -21.85 -5.66 -0.39
CA CYS A 428 -20.71 -6.20 0.34
C CYS A 428 -20.10 -5.14 1.27
N PHE A 429 -20.03 -3.91 0.79
CA PHE A 429 -19.66 -2.70 1.54
C PHE A 429 -20.85 -1.74 1.54
N GLU A 430 -21.50 -1.60 2.68
CA GLU A 430 -22.59 -0.65 2.91
C GLU A 430 -22.08 0.55 3.68
N ILE A 431 -21.72 1.63 3.00
CA ILE A 431 -21.06 2.78 3.60
C ILE A 431 -21.90 4.02 3.42
N TYR A 432 -22.31 4.57 4.53
CA TYR A 432 -23.11 5.79 4.59
C TYR A 432 -22.28 6.92 5.20
N MET A 433 -22.45 8.10 4.73
CA MET A 433 -21.92 9.41 5.15
C MET A 433 -20.68 9.39 6.06
N ASN A 434 -19.73 10.25 5.77
CA ASN A 434 -18.55 10.50 6.61
C ASN A 434 -17.64 9.27 6.87
N HIS A 435 -17.67 8.31 5.95
CA HIS A 435 -16.69 7.22 5.91
C HIS A 435 -16.06 7.16 4.54
N GLY A 436 -14.79 6.78 4.49
CA GLY A 436 -14.05 6.69 3.24
C GLY A 436 -12.91 5.69 3.28
N PHE A 437 -12.48 5.29 2.10
CA PHE A 437 -11.33 4.43 1.91
C PHE A 437 -10.21 5.20 1.25
N ARG A 438 -8.97 5.02 1.71
CA ARG A 438 -7.80 5.53 1.01
C ARG A 438 -6.64 4.54 1.07
N ASN A 439 -5.88 4.50 -0.01
CA ASN A 439 -4.78 3.57 -0.20
C ASN A 439 -5.20 2.10 -0.01
N CYS A 440 -6.47 1.78 -0.26
CA CYS A 440 -7.02 0.43 -0.10
C CYS A 440 -7.04 -0.31 -1.44
N GLU A 441 -6.83 -1.63 -1.36
CA GLU A 441 -7.00 -2.55 -2.47
C GLU A 441 -8.24 -3.41 -2.22
N PHE A 442 -9.04 -3.63 -3.28
CA PHE A 442 -10.22 -4.49 -3.25
C PHE A 442 -10.10 -5.49 -4.39
N ARG A 443 -9.99 -6.78 -4.07
CA ARG A 443 -9.76 -7.81 -5.06
C ARG A 443 -10.47 -9.13 -4.78
N ASN A 444 -10.80 -9.85 -5.83
CA ASN A 444 -11.41 -11.18 -5.77
C ASN A 444 -12.66 -11.20 -4.87
N ILE A 445 -13.61 -10.27 -5.12
CA ILE A 445 -14.84 -10.11 -4.34
C ILE A 445 -16.05 -10.38 -5.23
N ARG A 446 -16.90 -11.32 -4.80
CA ARG A 446 -18.16 -11.66 -5.46
C ARG A 446 -19.34 -11.38 -4.54
N HIS A 447 -20.43 -10.81 -5.08
CA HIS A 447 -21.63 -10.52 -4.31
C HIS A 447 -22.91 -10.67 -5.13
N GLY A 448 -23.97 -11.16 -4.51
CA GLY A 448 -25.27 -11.43 -5.15
C GLY A 448 -26.08 -10.21 -5.55
N LYS A 449 -25.67 -9.00 -5.19
CA LYS A 449 -26.35 -7.76 -5.58
C LYS A 449 -25.36 -6.68 -6.03
N GLN A 450 -24.66 -6.02 -5.13
CA GLN A 450 -23.66 -5.00 -5.45
C GLN A 450 -22.43 -5.14 -4.54
N ILE A 451 -21.25 -4.77 -5.05
CA ILE A 451 -20.04 -4.78 -4.23
C ILE A 451 -20.06 -3.57 -3.30
N PHE A 452 -20.10 -2.37 -3.86
CA PHE A 452 -20.13 -1.14 -3.09
C PHE A 452 -21.51 -0.48 -3.14
N TYR A 453 -22.07 -0.21 -1.99
CA TYR A 453 -23.16 0.73 -1.78
C TYR A 453 -22.66 1.89 -0.92
N LEU A 454 -22.40 3.01 -1.56
CA LEU A 454 -21.76 4.17 -0.95
C LEU A 454 -22.71 5.37 -1.03
N GLN A 455 -22.91 6.06 0.08
CA GLN A 455 -23.68 7.30 0.12
C GLN A 455 -22.83 8.43 0.70
N LYS A 456 -22.57 9.49 -0.08
CA LYS A 456 -21.77 10.65 0.32
C LYS A 456 -20.44 10.26 0.97
N SER A 457 -19.82 9.21 0.44
CA SER A 457 -18.57 8.63 0.89
C SER A 457 -17.43 9.01 -0.05
N LYS A 458 -16.19 8.74 0.33
CA LYS A 458 -15.03 9.04 -0.49
C LYS A 458 -14.10 7.84 -0.65
N MET A 459 -13.51 7.71 -1.84
CA MET A 459 -12.42 6.77 -2.11
C MET A 459 -11.25 7.54 -2.72
N VAL A 460 -10.05 7.37 -2.15
CA VAL A 460 -8.84 8.09 -2.58
C VAL A 460 -7.69 7.11 -2.74
N ASN A 461 -7.00 7.13 -3.87
CA ASN A 461 -5.92 6.21 -4.18
C ASN A 461 -6.31 4.75 -4.00
N CYS A 462 -7.52 4.35 -4.39
CA CYS A 462 -7.98 2.97 -4.24
C CYS A 462 -7.77 2.16 -5.50
N TYR A 463 -7.33 0.92 -5.33
CA TYR A 463 -7.16 -0.06 -6.39
C TYR A 463 -8.25 -1.13 -6.28
N ILE A 464 -9.07 -1.23 -7.31
CA ILE A 464 -10.31 -2.01 -7.32
C ILE A 464 -10.28 -2.91 -8.56
N HIS A 465 -10.20 -4.22 -8.35
CA HIS A 465 -10.04 -5.16 -9.46
C HIS A 465 -10.59 -6.56 -9.15
N ASP A 466 -10.87 -7.31 -10.19
CA ASP A 466 -11.37 -8.69 -10.13
C ASP A 466 -12.62 -8.84 -9.26
N LEU A 467 -13.56 -7.92 -9.46
CA LEU A 467 -14.85 -7.93 -8.76
C LEU A 467 -15.94 -8.54 -9.62
N HIS A 468 -16.87 -9.27 -9.00
CA HIS A 468 -18.01 -9.86 -9.68
C HIS A 468 -19.31 -9.65 -8.89
N SER A 469 -20.29 -9.02 -9.51
CA SER A 469 -21.61 -8.78 -8.89
C SER A 469 -22.77 -9.21 -9.80
N LYS A 470 -23.95 -9.47 -9.21
CA LYS A 470 -25.15 -9.67 -10.02
C LYS A 470 -25.75 -8.36 -10.54
N ASN A 471 -25.51 -7.22 -9.88
CA ASN A 471 -26.06 -5.93 -10.29
C ASN A 471 -24.98 -4.87 -10.49
N TYR A 472 -24.52 -4.21 -9.43
CA TYR A 472 -23.59 -3.08 -9.51
C TYR A 472 -22.22 -3.44 -8.95
N ILE A 473 -21.15 -3.01 -9.61
CA ILE A 473 -19.84 -2.95 -8.95
C ILE A 473 -19.86 -1.79 -7.94
N VAL A 474 -20.26 -0.60 -8.38
CA VAL A 474 -20.35 0.58 -7.52
C VAL A 474 -21.73 1.24 -7.66
N ARG A 475 -22.44 1.39 -6.56
CA ARG A 475 -23.52 2.34 -6.39
C ARG A 475 -23.06 3.44 -5.44
N GLY A 476 -22.79 4.64 -6.00
CA GLY A 476 -22.10 5.72 -5.32
C GLY A 476 -22.95 6.98 -5.16
N ASP A 477 -24.07 6.90 -4.45
CA ASP A 477 -25.04 7.99 -4.30
C ASP A 477 -24.38 9.26 -3.68
N GLY A 478 -23.99 10.23 -4.53
CA GLY A 478 -23.27 11.44 -4.15
C GLY A 478 -21.85 11.21 -3.63
N SER A 479 -21.25 10.05 -3.91
CA SER A 479 -19.91 9.71 -3.46
C SER A 479 -18.83 10.16 -4.46
N GLU A 480 -17.62 10.35 -3.97
CA GLU A 480 -16.51 10.91 -4.73
C GLU A 480 -15.30 9.97 -4.74
N PHE A 481 -14.66 9.86 -5.91
CA PHE A 481 -13.54 8.95 -6.18
C PHE A 481 -12.37 9.77 -6.75
N TYR A 482 -11.24 9.74 -6.08
CA TYR A 482 -10.05 10.49 -6.47
C TYR A 482 -8.87 9.54 -6.69
N ASN A 483 -8.23 9.63 -7.84
CA ASN A 483 -7.06 8.83 -8.16
C ASN A 483 -7.31 7.32 -7.94
N CYS A 484 -8.45 6.81 -8.37
CA CYS A 484 -8.81 5.39 -8.25
C CYS A 484 -8.54 4.63 -9.54
N THR A 485 -8.13 3.38 -9.44
CA THR A 485 -8.03 2.45 -10.55
C THR A 485 -9.09 1.37 -10.38
N LEU A 486 -10.12 1.37 -11.24
CA LEU A 486 -11.17 0.36 -11.30
C LEU A 486 -11.03 -0.42 -12.61
N VAL A 487 -10.69 -1.69 -12.50
CA VAL A 487 -10.34 -2.52 -13.66
C VAL A 487 -10.80 -3.97 -13.48
N SER A 488 -10.83 -4.72 -14.59
CA SER A 488 -11.05 -6.19 -14.59
C SER A 488 -12.22 -6.66 -13.73
N SER A 489 -13.36 -5.99 -13.82
CA SER A 489 -14.54 -6.31 -13.01
C SER A 489 -15.74 -6.68 -13.86
N MET A 490 -16.66 -7.49 -13.33
CA MET A 490 -17.75 -8.11 -14.07
C MET A 490 -19.10 -7.99 -13.35
N SER A 491 -20.17 -7.90 -14.11
CA SER A 491 -21.54 -7.95 -13.60
C SER A 491 -22.46 -8.79 -14.48
N ASP A 492 -23.38 -9.53 -13.87
CA ASP A 492 -24.30 -10.46 -14.55
C ASP A 492 -25.66 -9.87 -14.91
N GLY A 493 -26.02 -8.73 -14.39
CA GLY A 493 -27.38 -8.23 -14.50
C GLY A 493 -27.77 -7.65 -15.86
N TRP A 494 -29.04 -7.81 -16.24
CA TRP A 494 -29.63 -7.29 -17.48
C TRP A 494 -29.81 -5.76 -17.46
N ASN A 495 -30.11 -5.18 -16.30
CA ASN A 495 -30.33 -3.74 -16.09
C ASN A 495 -29.16 -3.11 -15.32
N THR A 496 -27.97 -3.57 -15.52
CA THR A 496 -26.88 -3.28 -14.62
C THR A 496 -26.18 -2.00 -14.96
N ASN A 497 -26.30 -1.13 -14.01
CA ASN A 497 -25.51 0.06 -13.87
C ASN A 497 -24.24 -0.32 -13.10
N TYR A 498 -23.10 -0.38 -13.72
CA TYR A 498 -21.85 -0.67 -13.00
C TYR A 498 -21.53 0.42 -11.98
N MET A 499 -21.98 1.63 -12.25
CA MET A 499 -21.88 2.79 -11.39
C MET A 499 -23.18 3.60 -11.50
N SER A 500 -23.78 3.94 -10.37
CA SER A 500 -25.03 4.71 -10.31
C SER A 500 -25.00 5.76 -9.20
N GLY A 501 -25.97 6.65 -9.18
CA GLY A 501 -26.28 7.48 -8.02
C GLY A 501 -25.47 8.78 -7.92
N GLY A 502 -25.21 9.49 -9.02
CA GLY A 502 -24.59 10.83 -8.96
C GLY A 502 -23.14 10.83 -8.44
N SER A 503 -22.41 9.76 -8.65
CA SER A 503 -21.00 9.66 -8.25
C SER A 503 -20.12 10.60 -9.05
N LYS A 504 -19.03 11.08 -8.44
CA LYS A 504 -18.01 11.94 -9.07
C LYS A 504 -16.66 11.25 -9.07
N TRP A 505 -16.03 11.23 -10.22
CA TRP A 505 -14.73 10.58 -10.44
C TRP A 505 -13.72 11.60 -10.93
N PHE A 506 -12.54 11.60 -10.32
CA PHE A 506 -11.45 12.52 -10.64
C PHE A 506 -10.14 11.76 -10.79
N ASN A 507 -9.36 12.08 -11.82
CA ASN A 507 -8.04 11.50 -12.08
C ASN A 507 -8.02 9.97 -12.02
N SER A 508 -9.08 9.31 -12.45
CA SER A 508 -9.25 7.87 -12.26
C SER A 508 -9.09 7.10 -13.56
N ILE A 509 -8.76 5.82 -13.45
CA ILE A 509 -8.73 4.88 -14.57
C ILE A 509 -9.88 3.90 -14.39
N ILE A 510 -10.77 3.80 -15.39
CA ILE A 510 -11.92 2.91 -15.40
C ILE A 510 -11.87 2.08 -16.67
N TRP A 511 -11.41 0.81 -16.56
CA TRP A 511 -11.09 0.00 -17.72
C TRP A 511 -11.46 -1.46 -17.54
N ALA A 512 -11.78 -2.14 -18.67
CA ALA A 512 -12.07 -3.58 -18.74
C ALA A 512 -13.18 -4.04 -17.77
N ILE A 513 -14.27 -3.28 -17.66
CA ILE A 513 -15.47 -3.67 -16.93
C ILE A 513 -16.39 -4.42 -17.89
N LYS A 514 -16.66 -5.70 -17.59
CA LYS A 514 -17.42 -6.61 -18.45
C LYS A 514 -18.84 -6.84 -17.95
N ARG A 515 -19.73 -7.18 -18.88
CA ARG A 515 -21.06 -7.71 -18.62
C ARG A 515 -21.13 -9.15 -19.14
N THR A 516 -21.65 -10.09 -18.35
CA THR A 516 -21.83 -11.49 -18.79
C THR A 516 -23.00 -11.66 -19.75
N ALA A 517 -24.06 -10.88 -19.59
CA ALA A 517 -25.22 -10.91 -20.46
C ALA A 517 -25.07 -9.93 -21.65
N GLY A 518 -24.26 -10.31 -22.67
CA GLY A 518 -24.10 -9.51 -23.90
C GLY A 518 -22.65 -9.32 -24.34
N THR A 519 -22.45 -8.85 -25.57
CA THR A 519 -21.14 -8.77 -26.25
C THR A 519 -20.39 -7.46 -26.02
N GLY A 520 -20.71 -6.65 -25.00
CA GLY A 520 -20.15 -5.30 -24.86
C GLY A 520 -19.53 -5.00 -23.50
N TYR A 521 -18.48 -4.18 -23.51
CA TYR A 521 -17.96 -3.51 -22.32
C TYR A 521 -18.85 -2.29 -22.02
N ARG A 522 -19.25 -2.12 -20.75
CA ARG A 522 -19.96 -0.93 -20.29
C ARG A 522 -19.45 -0.55 -18.89
N ALA A 523 -18.94 0.66 -18.72
CA ALA A 523 -18.49 1.11 -17.39
C ALA A 523 -19.58 1.87 -16.63
N PHE A 524 -20.54 2.48 -17.34
CA PHE A 524 -21.55 3.32 -16.75
C PHE A 524 -22.91 3.05 -17.37
N VAL A 525 -23.94 2.83 -16.57
CA VAL A 525 -25.33 2.80 -17.04
C VAL A 525 -26.20 3.50 -16.00
N ALA A 526 -27.06 4.41 -16.48
CA ALA A 526 -28.16 5.11 -15.79
C ALA A 526 -27.84 5.66 -14.39
N GLY A 527 -27.67 6.93 -14.31
CA GLY A 527 -27.51 7.74 -13.11
C GLY A 527 -26.63 8.94 -13.45
N GLN A 528 -26.84 10.04 -12.81
CA GLN A 528 -26.06 11.25 -13.06
C GLN A 528 -24.66 11.10 -12.47
N ALA A 529 -23.73 10.49 -13.19
CA ALA A 529 -22.31 10.49 -12.81
C ALA A 529 -21.56 11.62 -13.52
N THR A 530 -20.56 12.18 -12.86
CA THR A 530 -19.59 13.10 -13.44
C THR A 530 -18.21 12.48 -13.37
N VAL A 531 -17.53 12.42 -14.52
CA VAL A 531 -16.17 11.89 -14.63
C VAL A 531 -15.29 13.00 -15.18
N THR A 532 -14.30 13.40 -14.40
CA THR A 532 -13.43 14.54 -14.70
C THR A 532 -12.00 14.10 -14.80
N ASN A 533 -11.29 14.55 -15.83
CA ASN A 533 -9.86 14.31 -16.05
C ASN A 533 -9.46 12.85 -15.81
N SER A 534 -10.15 11.92 -16.45
CA SER A 534 -10.02 10.49 -16.21
C SER A 534 -9.88 9.72 -17.52
N ALA A 535 -9.30 8.53 -17.44
CA ALA A 535 -9.20 7.61 -18.57
C ALA A 535 -10.28 6.54 -18.45
N VAL A 536 -11.06 6.36 -19.50
CA VAL A 536 -12.19 5.43 -19.51
C VAL A 536 -12.09 4.46 -20.69
N HIS A 537 -12.67 3.28 -20.54
CA HIS A 537 -12.72 2.28 -21.60
C HIS A 537 -13.47 2.81 -22.82
N SER A 538 -12.97 2.53 -24.03
CA SER A 538 -13.57 3.00 -25.28
C SER A 538 -14.99 2.45 -25.48
N GLY A 539 -15.87 3.27 -26.08
CA GLY A 539 -17.25 2.90 -26.34
C GLY A 539 -18.24 3.08 -25.18
N ILE A 540 -17.85 3.75 -24.11
CA ILE A 540 -18.66 3.95 -22.89
C ILE A 540 -19.47 5.26 -22.91
N LYS A 541 -19.66 5.90 -24.04
CA LYS A 541 -20.46 7.14 -24.14
C LYS A 541 -21.93 6.87 -23.91
N GLU A 542 -22.42 7.16 -22.71
CA GLU A 542 -23.84 7.08 -22.35
C GLU A 542 -24.44 8.47 -22.10
N LYS A 543 -25.72 8.64 -22.46
CA LYS A 543 -26.42 9.95 -22.50
C LYS A 543 -26.53 10.68 -21.13
N ASN A 544 -26.32 9.99 -20.03
CA ASN A 544 -26.57 10.53 -18.67
C ASN A 544 -25.29 10.74 -17.87
N ILE A 545 -24.10 10.65 -18.49
CA ILE A 545 -22.82 10.84 -17.81
C ILE A 545 -22.15 12.08 -18.37
N ASN A 546 -21.71 12.93 -17.47
CA ASN A 546 -20.96 14.12 -17.80
C ASN A 546 -19.46 13.80 -17.80
N PHE A 547 -18.84 13.70 -18.97
CA PHE A 547 -17.40 13.54 -19.14
C PHE A 547 -16.74 14.90 -19.36
N ILE A 548 -15.82 15.28 -18.48
CA ILE A 548 -15.08 16.53 -18.52
C ILE A 548 -13.58 16.20 -18.64
N ASP A 549 -12.92 16.65 -19.69
CA ASP A 549 -11.47 16.44 -19.93
C ASP A 549 -11.05 14.95 -19.87
N CYS A 550 -11.92 14.05 -20.28
CA CYS A 550 -11.66 12.61 -20.27
C CYS A 550 -11.19 12.12 -21.65
N PHE A 551 -10.41 11.05 -21.66
CA PHE A 551 -10.04 10.34 -22.88
C PHE A 551 -10.35 8.85 -22.81
N GLU A 552 -10.50 8.23 -23.97
CA GLU A 552 -10.83 6.81 -24.10
C GLU A 552 -9.56 5.95 -24.22
N LEU A 553 -9.60 4.78 -23.57
CA LEU A 553 -8.61 3.73 -23.66
C LEU A 553 -9.14 2.54 -24.46
N ASN A 554 -8.34 2.02 -25.38
CA ASN A 554 -8.68 0.83 -26.16
C ASN A 554 -8.83 -0.42 -25.27
N VAL A 555 -9.54 -1.41 -25.82
CA VAL A 555 -9.73 -2.74 -25.18
C VAL A 555 -8.39 -3.47 -24.99
N ASN A 556 -7.50 -3.34 -25.98
CA ASN A 556 -6.20 -3.98 -25.94
C ASN A 556 -5.20 -3.12 -25.13
N ASN A 557 -4.61 -3.73 -24.10
CA ASN A 557 -3.67 -3.08 -23.20
C ASN A 557 -2.48 -2.44 -23.92
N ASP A 558 -1.95 -3.10 -24.93
CA ASP A 558 -0.68 -2.73 -25.55
C ASP A 558 -0.83 -1.85 -26.81
N ASP A 559 -2.05 -1.55 -27.23
CA ASP A 559 -2.32 -0.63 -28.33
C ASP A 559 -1.80 0.79 -28.05
N ALA A 560 -1.66 1.59 -29.10
CA ALA A 560 -1.24 3.00 -29.00
C ALA A 560 -2.14 3.83 -28.06
N ASN A 561 -3.42 3.49 -27.99
CA ASN A 561 -4.41 4.10 -27.11
C ASN A 561 -4.86 3.14 -25.99
N GLY A 562 -4.15 2.06 -25.75
CA GLY A 562 -4.38 1.17 -24.62
C GLY A 562 -3.87 1.76 -23.31
N PRO A 563 -4.28 1.22 -22.16
CA PRO A 563 -3.85 1.71 -20.84
C PRO A 563 -2.37 1.47 -20.58
N LYS A 564 -1.76 0.49 -21.25
CA LYS A 564 -0.37 0.07 -21.05
C LYS A 564 -0.06 -0.25 -19.59
N PHE A 565 -0.82 -1.16 -19.04
CA PHE A 565 -0.52 -1.74 -17.74
C PHE A 565 0.61 -2.78 -17.84
N VAL A 566 1.35 -2.98 -16.79
CA VAL A 566 2.51 -3.89 -16.72
C VAL A 566 2.14 -5.31 -17.09
N ASN A 567 1.18 -5.91 -16.40
CA ASN A 567 0.73 -7.27 -16.67
C ASN A 567 -0.70 -7.53 -16.17
N PRO A 568 -1.72 -6.98 -16.84
CA PRO A 568 -3.10 -7.02 -16.36
C PRO A 568 -3.75 -8.41 -16.43
N VAL A 569 -3.29 -9.27 -17.35
CA VAL A 569 -3.96 -10.56 -17.65
C VAL A 569 -3.47 -11.70 -16.75
N VAL A 570 -2.17 -11.77 -16.52
CA VAL A 570 -1.55 -12.91 -15.81
C VAL A 570 -1.47 -12.66 -14.31
N ASN A 571 -1.07 -11.45 -13.92
CA ASN A 571 -0.74 -11.15 -12.53
C ASN A 571 -1.69 -10.15 -11.87
N GLY A 572 -2.67 -9.62 -12.62
CA GLY A 572 -3.50 -8.52 -12.11
C GLY A 572 -2.69 -7.26 -11.77
N ASP A 573 -1.56 -7.05 -12.47
CA ASP A 573 -0.71 -5.88 -12.24
C ASP A 573 -1.12 -4.75 -13.18
N TYR A 574 -1.86 -3.81 -12.61
CA TYR A 574 -2.38 -2.64 -13.31
C TYR A 574 -1.58 -1.36 -13.00
N ARG A 575 -0.32 -1.50 -12.62
CA ARG A 575 0.62 -0.37 -12.63
C ARG A 575 0.88 0.07 -14.07
N LEU A 576 1.15 1.35 -14.23
CA LEU A 576 1.43 1.90 -15.56
C LEU A 576 2.84 1.52 -16.03
N LYS A 577 3.01 1.30 -17.33
CA LYS A 577 4.32 1.14 -17.96
C LYS A 577 4.58 2.27 -18.97
N THR A 578 5.82 2.41 -19.38
CA THR A 578 6.29 3.43 -20.34
C THR A 578 5.35 3.57 -21.54
N GLY A 579 5.03 4.81 -21.89
CA GLY A 579 4.18 5.16 -23.02
C GLY A 579 2.68 5.06 -22.75
N SER A 580 2.25 4.83 -21.51
CA SER A 580 0.85 5.00 -21.14
C SER A 580 0.44 6.48 -21.21
N LYS A 581 -0.72 6.75 -21.82
CA LYS A 581 -1.32 8.09 -21.82
C LYS A 581 -1.81 8.56 -20.45
N CYS A 582 -1.88 7.66 -19.48
CA CYS A 582 -2.26 7.97 -18.11
C CYS A 582 -1.12 8.59 -17.30
N ILE A 583 0.13 8.49 -17.78
CA ILE A 583 1.31 9.06 -17.12
C ILE A 583 1.30 10.58 -17.27
N ASN A 584 1.51 11.31 -16.18
CA ASN A 584 1.52 12.78 -16.09
C ASN A 584 0.22 13.43 -16.61
N ALA A 585 -0.90 12.72 -16.61
CA ALA A 585 -2.17 13.19 -17.14
C ALA A 585 -3.15 13.68 -16.06
N GLY A 586 -2.81 13.54 -14.79
CA GLY A 586 -3.65 13.95 -13.67
C GLY A 586 -3.53 15.45 -13.36
N LYS A 587 -4.55 15.98 -12.71
CA LYS A 587 -4.63 17.38 -12.24
C LYS A 587 -4.70 17.43 -10.72
N LYS A 588 -4.22 18.51 -10.09
CA LYS A 588 -4.34 18.71 -8.65
C LYS A 588 -5.82 18.73 -8.23
N THR A 589 -6.15 18.03 -7.16
CA THR A 589 -7.50 17.97 -6.56
C THR A 589 -7.45 18.24 -5.06
N ASP A 590 -8.62 18.51 -4.46
CA ASP A 590 -8.74 18.82 -3.01
C ASP A 590 -8.33 17.62 -2.11
N PHE A 591 -8.39 16.39 -2.64
CA PHE A 591 -8.06 15.15 -1.92
C PHE A 591 -6.82 14.46 -2.45
N GLN A 592 -5.90 15.20 -3.05
CA GLN A 592 -4.63 14.64 -3.49
C GLN A 592 -3.74 14.35 -2.29
N LEU A 593 -3.34 13.08 -2.15
CA LEU A 593 -2.32 12.66 -1.18
C LEU A 593 -0.92 12.91 -1.76
N PRO A 594 0.11 13.12 -0.93
CA PRO A 594 1.48 13.32 -1.39
C PRO A 594 2.16 12.04 -1.91
N TYR A 595 1.49 10.91 -1.79
CA TYR A 595 1.98 9.59 -2.21
C TYR A 595 0.87 8.79 -2.90
N ASP A 596 1.26 7.78 -3.66
CA ASP A 596 0.38 6.83 -4.32
C ASP A 596 -0.08 5.72 -3.37
N ILE A 597 -0.82 4.74 -3.87
CA ILE A 597 -1.32 3.61 -3.06
C ILE A 597 -0.21 2.74 -2.45
N MET A 598 0.99 2.76 -3.01
CA MET A 598 2.15 2.01 -2.53
C MET A 598 3.04 2.84 -1.59
N GLY A 599 2.71 4.12 -1.39
CA GLY A 599 3.51 5.03 -0.59
C GLY A 599 4.67 5.70 -1.35
N ASN A 600 4.75 5.54 -2.67
CA ASN A 600 5.73 6.26 -3.49
C ASN A 600 5.30 7.73 -3.66
N PRO A 601 6.23 8.66 -3.93
CA PRO A 601 5.87 10.04 -4.22
C PRO A 601 4.79 10.13 -5.30
N ARG A 602 3.79 11.01 -5.10
CA ARG A 602 2.67 11.15 -6.03
C ARG A 602 2.99 11.96 -7.28
N VAL A 603 4.11 12.64 -7.32
CA VAL A 603 4.58 13.39 -8.48
C VAL A 603 6.00 12.94 -8.79
N VAL A 604 6.17 12.16 -9.86
CA VAL A 604 7.47 11.66 -10.35
C VAL A 604 7.83 12.27 -11.70
N GLY A 605 7.01 13.08 -12.27
CA GLY A 605 7.22 13.74 -13.57
C GLY A 605 6.75 15.18 -13.55
N SER A 606 6.10 15.58 -14.63
CA SER A 606 5.55 16.93 -14.79
C SER A 606 4.21 17.14 -14.07
N ALA A 607 3.49 16.05 -13.79
CA ALA A 607 2.21 16.04 -13.11
C ALA A 607 1.98 14.66 -12.46
N ILE A 608 0.90 14.53 -11.69
CA ILE A 608 0.46 13.23 -11.17
C ILE A 608 -0.05 12.33 -12.29
N ASP A 609 -0.01 11.03 -12.08
CA ASP A 609 -0.61 10.06 -12.98
C ASP A 609 -2.11 9.90 -12.72
N LEU A 610 -2.83 9.39 -13.68
CA LEU A 610 -4.19 8.92 -13.47
C LEU A 610 -4.18 7.56 -12.73
N GLY A 611 -5.20 7.34 -11.90
CA GLY A 611 -5.35 6.10 -11.17
C GLY A 611 -4.62 6.08 -9.83
N ALA A 612 -4.55 4.89 -9.21
CA ALA A 612 -4.04 4.69 -7.85
C ALA A 612 -2.51 4.63 -7.75
N PHE A 613 -1.83 4.34 -8.85
CA PHE A 613 -0.38 4.17 -8.91
C PHE A 613 0.29 5.34 -9.61
N GLU A 614 1.49 5.67 -9.17
CA GLU A 614 2.38 6.59 -9.86
C GLU A 614 3.45 5.79 -10.60
N TYR A 615 3.74 6.17 -11.84
CA TYR A 615 4.80 5.55 -12.64
C TYR A 615 6.17 6.03 -12.17
N ASP A 616 7.03 5.12 -11.79
CA ASP A 616 8.35 5.41 -11.20
C ASP A 616 9.50 5.46 -12.21
N GLY A 617 9.18 5.40 -13.52
CA GLY A 617 10.18 5.45 -14.59
C GLY A 617 10.83 4.11 -14.91
N LYS A 618 10.38 3.01 -14.30
CA LYS A 618 10.94 1.66 -14.49
C LYS A 618 10.10 0.77 -15.39
#